data_3599039046ff4b56a006c0fadd4fc1b7
#
_entry.id   3599039046ff4b56a006c0fadd4fc1b7
#
_cell.length_a   1.000
_cell.length_b   1.000
_cell.length_c   1.000
_cell.angle_alpha   90.00
_cell.angle_beta   90.00
_cell.angle_gamma   90.00
#
_symmetry.space_group_name_H-M   'P 1'
#
loop_
_entity.id
_entity.type
_entity.pdbx_description
1 polymer ?
#
loop_
_entity_poly.entity_id
_entity_poly.type
_entity_poly.pdbx_seq_one_letter_code
_entity_poly.pdbx_strand_id
1 'polypeptide(L)'
;MNPQNRLQSFRQRGGDLVAAQFVLLALVALSGRQRSEVGVVQKTAGLALMGLGGAVVMGSGRTLGRNLSPLPEPLDTSELVTTGLYAHVRHPIYSGLLTLGLGWGVLRGSPGALGWTAALAPLFHFKSAREEKALLVRFPDYAAYRKRTKRFVPGVI
;
A
#
# COMPACT_ATOMS: atom_id res chain seq x y z
N MET A 1 7.81 -2.07 -31.03
CA MET A 1 7.94 -0.94 -30.07
C MET A 1 9.32 -1.04 -29.43
N ASN A 2 10.17 0.00 -29.56
CA ASN A 2 11.55 0.02 -29.08
C ASN A 2 11.59 -0.16 -27.55
N PRO A 3 12.53 -0.95 -26.97
CA PRO A 3 12.69 -1.12 -25.52
C PRO A 3 12.80 0.18 -24.74
N GLN A 4 13.44 1.20 -25.31
CA GLN A 4 13.56 2.54 -24.70
C GLN A 4 12.20 3.23 -24.55
N ASN A 5 11.31 3.10 -25.53
CA ASN A 5 9.95 3.67 -25.46
C ASN A 5 9.08 2.96 -24.41
N ARG A 6 9.28 1.66 -24.20
CA ARG A 6 8.61 0.89 -23.14
C ARG A 6 9.04 1.33 -21.74
N LEU A 7 10.33 1.54 -21.54
CA LEU A 7 10.87 2.00 -20.26
C LEU A 7 10.41 3.44 -19.93
N GLN A 8 10.40 4.32 -20.93
CA GLN A 8 9.91 5.69 -20.75
C GLN A 8 8.42 5.70 -20.40
N SER A 9 7.59 4.94 -21.11
CA SER A 9 6.17 4.85 -20.80
C SER A 9 5.90 4.24 -19.41
N PHE A 10 6.66 3.23 -19.00
CA PHE A 10 6.58 2.64 -17.66
C PHE A 10 6.93 3.66 -16.56
N ARG A 11 8.01 4.43 -16.73
CA ARG A 11 8.42 5.49 -15.79
C ARG A 11 7.40 6.63 -15.75
N GLN A 12 6.88 7.04 -16.90
CA GLN A 12 5.82 8.06 -16.98
C GLN A 12 4.55 7.64 -16.24
N ARG A 13 4.22 6.35 -16.23
CA ARG A 13 3.09 5.77 -15.50
C ARG A 13 3.40 5.51 -14.01
N GLY A 14 4.56 5.91 -13.49
CA GLY A 14 4.97 5.74 -12.09
C GLY A 14 5.53 4.37 -11.75
N GLY A 15 6.06 3.67 -12.73
CA GLY A 15 6.72 2.37 -12.55
C GLY A 15 7.95 2.41 -11.65
N ASP A 16 8.61 3.56 -11.55
CA ASP A 16 9.68 3.84 -10.60
C ASP A 16 9.20 3.74 -9.13
N LEU A 17 8.03 4.28 -8.83
CA LEU A 17 7.41 4.15 -7.50
C LEU A 17 7.02 2.71 -7.19
N VAL A 18 6.58 1.96 -8.21
CA VAL A 18 6.27 0.52 -8.07
C VAL A 18 7.55 -0.27 -7.81
N ALA A 19 8.62 -0.01 -8.54
CA ALA A 19 9.91 -0.67 -8.32
C ALA A 19 10.45 -0.38 -6.91
N ALA A 20 10.42 0.90 -6.48
CA ALA A 20 10.82 1.29 -5.13
C ALA A 20 9.97 0.60 -4.05
N GLN A 21 8.66 0.47 -4.27
CA GLN A 21 7.77 -0.27 -3.36
C GLN A 21 8.21 -1.71 -3.18
N PHE A 22 8.46 -2.43 -4.28
CA PHE A 22 8.87 -3.85 -4.20
C PHE A 22 10.25 -4.01 -3.58
N VAL A 23 11.18 -3.10 -3.86
CA VAL A 23 12.50 -3.09 -3.19
C VAL A 23 12.35 -2.91 -1.69
N LEU A 24 11.57 -1.92 -1.24
CA LEU A 24 11.35 -1.69 0.19
C LEU A 24 10.63 -2.86 0.86
N LEU A 25 9.62 -3.46 0.22
CA LEU A 25 8.96 -4.65 0.75
C LEU A 25 9.92 -5.85 0.87
N ALA A 26 10.80 -6.04 -0.11
CA ALA A 26 11.85 -7.05 -0.03
C ALA A 26 12.82 -6.78 1.14
N LEU A 27 13.23 -5.52 1.33
CA LEU A 27 14.10 -5.12 2.46
C LEU A 27 13.41 -5.35 3.81
N VAL A 28 12.11 -5.06 3.94
CA VAL A 28 11.31 -5.40 5.13
C VAL A 28 11.37 -6.91 5.41
N ALA A 29 11.08 -7.72 4.39
CA ALA A 29 11.06 -9.17 4.52
C ALA A 29 12.44 -9.75 4.88
N LEU A 30 13.49 -9.29 4.19
CA LEU A 30 14.87 -9.77 4.39
C LEU A 30 15.44 -9.35 5.74
N SER A 31 15.21 -8.09 6.16
CA SER A 31 15.68 -7.59 7.47
C SER A 31 15.03 -8.31 8.64
N GLY A 32 13.81 -8.81 8.50
CA GLY A 32 13.14 -9.62 9.51
C GLY A 32 13.62 -11.08 9.58
N ARG A 33 14.54 -11.52 8.72
CA ARG A 33 15.14 -12.87 8.80
C ARG A 33 16.07 -13.04 10.00
N GLN A 34 16.73 -11.98 10.41
CA GLN A 34 17.52 -11.98 11.64
C GLN A 34 16.58 -11.95 12.84
N ARG A 35 16.62 -12.99 13.66
CA ARG A 35 15.76 -13.13 14.83
C ARG A 35 16.44 -12.52 16.03
N SER A 36 15.75 -11.62 16.73
CA SER A 36 16.03 -11.34 18.14
C SER A 36 15.06 -12.14 19.00
N GLU A 37 15.49 -12.50 20.20
CA GLU A 37 14.57 -13.08 21.18
C GLU A 37 13.53 -12.05 21.57
N VAL A 38 12.26 -12.42 21.41
CA VAL A 38 11.12 -11.57 21.75
C VAL A 38 10.18 -12.31 22.69
N GLY A 39 9.62 -11.58 23.64
CA GLY A 39 8.66 -12.12 24.61
C GLY A 39 7.33 -12.53 23.96
N VAL A 40 6.53 -13.29 24.70
CA VAL A 40 5.22 -13.81 24.24
C VAL A 40 4.30 -12.66 23.83
N VAL A 41 4.22 -11.59 24.62
CA VAL A 41 3.38 -10.41 24.34
C VAL A 41 3.75 -9.78 23.00
N GLN A 42 5.04 -9.64 22.72
CA GLN A 42 5.52 -9.08 21.46
C GLN A 42 5.20 -10.00 20.25
N LYS A 43 5.33 -11.32 20.42
CA LYS A 43 4.97 -12.31 19.40
C LYS A 43 3.48 -12.25 19.06
N THR A 44 2.61 -12.23 20.09
CA THR A 44 1.16 -12.15 19.89
C THR A 44 0.74 -10.84 19.24
N ALA A 45 1.33 -9.71 19.67
CA ALA A 45 1.07 -8.40 19.06
C ALA A 45 1.52 -8.38 17.58
N GLY A 46 2.69 -8.90 17.27
CA GLY A 46 3.18 -8.99 15.89
C GLY A 46 2.28 -9.86 15.00
N LEU A 47 1.86 -11.02 15.49
CA LEU A 47 0.93 -11.90 14.76
C LEU A 47 -0.45 -11.24 14.56
N ALA A 48 -0.98 -10.57 15.58
CA ALA A 48 -2.26 -9.86 15.47
C ALA A 48 -2.19 -8.75 14.40
N LEU A 49 -1.12 -7.94 14.40
CA LEU A 49 -0.88 -6.90 13.38
C LEU A 49 -0.74 -7.53 11.98
N MET A 50 -0.02 -8.64 11.84
CA MET A 50 0.09 -9.32 10.54
C MET A 50 -1.24 -9.86 10.07
N GLY A 51 -2.03 -10.47 10.94
CA GLY A 51 -3.38 -10.96 10.63
C GLY A 51 -4.30 -9.82 10.16
N LEU A 52 -4.30 -8.70 10.90
CA LEU A 52 -5.07 -7.51 10.55
C LEU A 52 -4.63 -6.92 9.20
N GLY A 53 -3.33 -6.68 9.03
CA GLY A 53 -2.79 -6.13 7.80
C GLY A 53 -3.07 -7.03 6.59
N GLY A 54 -2.90 -8.35 6.76
CA GLY A 54 -3.22 -9.35 5.74
C GLY A 54 -4.71 -9.35 5.35
N ALA A 55 -5.60 -9.31 6.34
CA ALA A 55 -7.04 -9.23 6.11
C ALA A 55 -7.44 -7.96 5.36
N VAL A 56 -6.85 -6.81 5.71
CA VAL A 56 -7.07 -5.53 5.03
C VAL A 56 -6.58 -5.59 3.57
N VAL A 57 -5.37 -6.09 3.31
CA VAL A 57 -4.84 -6.23 1.95
C VAL A 57 -5.71 -7.16 1.11
N MET A 58 -6.04 -8.34 1.64
CA MET A 58 -6.86 -9.34 0.92
C MET A 58 -8.28 -8.84 0.66
N GLY A 59 -8.93 -8.26 1.68
CA GLY A 59 -10.28 -7.70 1.53
C GLY A 59 -10.32 -6.58 0.52
N SER A 60 -9.36 -5.66 0.58
CA SER A 60 -9.24 -4.55 -0.38
C SER A 60 -8.95 -5.03 -1.80
N GLY A 61 -8.05 -6.00 -1.96
CA GLY A 61 -7.73 -6.58 -3.26
C GLY A 61 -8.93 -7.28 -3.89
N ARG A 62 -9.72 -8.02 -3.09
CA ARG A 62 -10.97 -8.64 -3.57
C ARG A 62 -12.00 -7.60 -4.00
N THR A 63 -12.14 -6.51 -3.23
CA THR A 63 -13.07 -5.42 -3.57
C THR A 63 -12.68 -4.71 -4.86
N LEU A 64 -11.38 -4.48 -5.11
CA LEU A 64 -10.90 -3.92 -6.38
C LEU A 64 -11.10 -4.89 -7.55
N GLY A 65 -10.93 -6.18 -7.33
CA GLY A 65 -11.08 -7.17 -8.38
C GLY A 65 -10.22 -6.86 -9.62
N ARG A 66 -10.88 -6.65 -10.76
CA ARG A 66 -10.20 -6.34 -12.04
C ARG A 66 -9.54 -4.95 -12.08
N ASN A 67 -9.91 -4.04 -11.17
CA ASN A 67 -9.29 -2.72 -11.07
C ASN A 67 -7.94 -2.74 -10.33
N LEU A 68 -7.53 -3.90 -9.77
CA LEU A 68 -6.28 -4.02 -9.04
C LEU A 68 -5.08 -3.85 -9.98
N SER A 69 -4.34 -2.78 -9.78
CA SER A 69 -3.10 -2.48 -10.49
C SER A 69 -2.05 -1.95 -9.52
N PRO A 70 -0.79 -2.35 -9.64
CA PRO A 70 0.28 -1.76 -8.87
C PRO A 70 0.67 -0.36 -9.36
N LEU A 71 0.32 0.01 -10.59
CA LEU A 71 0.63 1.32 -11.18
C LEU A 71 -0.32 2.40 -10.64
N PRO A 72 0.17 3.64 -10.41
CA PRO A 72 -0.65 4.75 -9.96
C PRO A 72 -1.68 5.23 -11.00
N GLU A 73 -1.51 4.88 -12.25
CA GLU A 73 -2.48 5.21 -13.28
C GLU A 73 -3.61 4.19 -13.32
N PRO A 74 -4.88 4.65 -13.31
CA PRO A 74 -6.03 3.78 -13.47
C PRO A 74 -5.97 3.03 -14.80
N LEU A 75 -6.45 1.78 -14.82
CA LEU A 75 -6.62 1.02 -16.06
C LEU A 75 -7.73 1.67 -16.91
N ASP A 76 -7.62 1.54 -18.24
CA ASP A 76 -8.62 2.12 -19.16
C ASP A 76 -10.04 1.55 -18.94
N THR A 77 -10.12 0.32 -18.44
CA THR A 77 -11.38 -0.37 -18.13
C THR A 77 -11.79 -0.24 -16.67
N SER A 78 -11.06 0.56 -15.84
CA SER A 78 -11.34 0.66 -14.41
C SER A 78 -12.59 1.49 -14.11
N GLU A 79 -13.27 1.10 -13.04
CA GLU A 79 -14.39 1.81 -12.44
C GLU A 79 -14.01 2.36 -11.08
N LEU A 80 -14.69 3.43 -10.62
CA LEU A 80 -14.46 4.00 -9.31
C LEU A 80 -15.06 3.10 -8.23
N VAL A 81 -14.20 2.47 -7.43
CA VAL A 81 -14.60 1.62 -6.31
C VAL A 81 -14.67 2.44 -5.03
N THR A 82 -15.86 2.50 -4.42
CA THR A 82 -16.13 3.27 -3.19
C THR A 82 -16.79 2.43 -2.09
N THR A 83 -16.81 1.10 -2.25
CA THR A 83 -17.49 0.15 -1.36
C THR A 83 -16.49 -0.62 -0.47
N GLY A 84 -16.99 -1.40 0.48
CA GLY A 84 -16.15 -2.18 1.39
C GLY A 84 -15.21 -1.30 2.20
N LEU A 85 -13.93 -1.66 2.29
CA LEU A 85 -12.92 -0.86 2.99
C LEU A 85 -12.69 0.51 2.34
N TYR A 86 -12.96 0.65 1.03
CA TYR A 86 -12.87 1.91 0.31
C TYR A 86 -13.98 2.91 0.69
N ALA A 87 -15.04 2.48 1.36
CA ALA A 87 -16.02 3.40 1.93
C ALA A 87 -15.45 4.24 3.10
N HIS A 88 -14.38 3.78 3.73
CA HIS A 88 -13.78 4.39 4.92
C HIS A 88 -12.44 5.07 4.63
N VAL A 89 -11.59 4.43 3.82
CA VAL A 89 -10.28 4.96 3.41
C VAL A 89 -10.04 4.73 1.92
N ARG A 90 -9.30 5.63 1.29
CA ARG A 90 -9.04 5.57 -0.15
C ARG A 90 -7.94 4.59 -0.55
N HIS A 91 -6.98 4.33 0.34
CA HIS A 91 -5.82 3.47 0.06
C HIS A 91 -5.65 2.37 1.12
N PRO A 92 -6.67 1.51 1.34
CA PRO A 92 -6.62 0.50 2.39
C PRO A 92 -5.52 -0.55 2.16
N ILE A 93 -5.14 -0.85 0.90
CA ILE A 93 -4.02 -1.76 0.59
C ILE A 93 -2.72 -1.21 1.17
N TYR A 94 -2.44 0.10 1.03
CA TYR A 94 -1.22 0.70 1.58
C TYR A 94 -1.22 0.66 3.12
N SER A 95 -2.35 0.96 3.75
CA SER A 95 -2.51 0.83 5.19
C SER A 95 -2.26 -0.61 5.66
N GLY A 96 -2.82 -1.58 4.95
CA GLY A 96 -2.62 -3.00 5.23
C GLY A 96 -1.16 -3.43 5.08
N LEU A 97 -0.46 -2.98 4.04
CA LEU A 97 0.97 -3.27 3.84
C LEU A 97 1.85 -2.67 4.93
N LEU A 98 1.57 -1.44 5.38
CA LEU A 98 2.28 -0.82 6.50
C LEU A 98 2.02 -1.60 7.81
N THR A 99 0.79 -2.00 8.05
CA THR A 99 0.42 -2.81 9.23
C THR A 99 1.08 -4.20 9.20
N LEU A 100 1.14 -4.84 8.02
CA LEU A 100 1.86 -6.10 7.81
C LEU A 100 3.35 -5.96 8.10
N GLY A 101 3.99 -4.93 7.56
CA GLY A 101 5.42 -4.67 7.77
C GLY A 101 5.73 -4.36 9.23
N LEU A 102 4.88 -3.57 9.89
CA LEU A 102 4.99 -3.30 11.33
C LEU A 102 4.86 -4.60 12.14
N GLY A 103 3.83 -5.40 11.86
CA GLY A 103 3.61 -6.69 12.51
C GLY A 103 4.79 -7.65 12.32
N TRP A 104 5.35 -7.71 11.11
CA TRP A 104 6.56 -8.50 10.82
C TRP A 104 7.77 -8.02 11.62
N GLY A 105 8.06 -6.71 11.64
CA GLY A 105 9.16 -6.13 12.40
C GLY A 105 9.03 -6.37 13.91
N VAL A 106 7.81 -6.22 14.46
CA VAL A 106 7.50 -6.52 15.87
C VAL A 106 7.68 -8.00 16.17
N LEU A 107 7.10 -8.90 15.37
CA LEU A 107 7.17 -10.36 15.53
C LEU A 107 8.63 -10.86 15.56
N ARG A 108 9.49 -10.23 14.75
CA ARG A 108 10.88 -10.63 14.56
C ARG A 108 11.85 -9.88 15.48
N GLY A 109 11.38 -8.87 16.23
CA GLY A 109 12.25 -7.98 17.01
C GLY A 109 13.28 -7.29 16.12
N SER A 110 12.92 -6.92 14.89
CA SER A 110 13.85 -6.41 13.89
C SER A 110 13.73 -4.90 13.69
N PRO A 111 14.67 -4.08 14.22
CA PRO A 111 14.70 -2.64 13.95
C PRO A 111 14.84 -2.31 12.47
N GLY A 112 15.57 -3.15 11.71
CA GLY A 112 15.71 -2.98 10.26
C GLY A 112 14.38 -3.13 9.51
N ALA A 113 13.58 -4.16 9.84
CA ALA A 113 12.25 -4.33 9.24
C ALA A 113 11.31 -3.17 9.61
N LEU A 114 11.37 -2.68 10.86
CA LEU A 114 10.60 -1.50 11.29
C LEU A 114 11.04 -0.24 10.55
N GLY A 115 12.35 -0.02 10.39
CA GLY A 115 12.90 1.12 9.65
C GLY A 115 12.49 1.13 8.17
N TRP A 116 12.58 -0.02 7.49
CA TRP A 116 12.12 -0.13 6.09
C TRP A 116 10.61 0.01 5.95
N THR A 117 9.84 -0.48 6.94
CA THR A 117 8.39 -0.24 6.98
C THR A 117 8.08 1.25 7.14
N ALA A 118 8.82 1.96 8.00
CA ALA A 118 8.67 3.41 8.13
C ALA A 118 9.01 4.14 6.82
N ALA A 119 10.02 3.67 6.06
CA ALA A 119 10.36 4.23 4.75
C ALA A 119 9.27 4.00 3.68
N LEU A 120 8.42 2.98 3.82
CA LEU A 120 7.25 2.79 2.94
C LEU A 120 6.20 3.90 3.12
N ALA A 121 6.07 4.51 4.30
CA ALA A 121 5.04 5.51 4.56
C ALA A 121 5.16 6.75 3.66
N PRO A 122 6.30 7.46 3.56
CA PRO A 122 6.45 8.54 2.60
C PRO A 122 6.31 8.09 1.15
N LEU A 123 6.82 6.89 0.78
CA LEU A 123 6.62 6.36 -0.56
C LEU A 123 5.13 6.22 -0.89
N PHE A 124 4.34 5.63 -0.01
CA PHE A 124 2.89 5.48 -0.21
C PHE A 124 2.15 6.81 -0.19
N HIS A 125 2.64 7.80 0.59
CA HIS A 125 2.10 9.14 0.55
C HIS A 125 2.26 9.78 -0.84
N PHE A 126 3.46 9.74 -1.43
CA PHE A 126 3.72 10.28 -2.77
C PHE A 126 3.00 9.48 -3.85
N LYS A 127 3.02 8.16 -3.75
CA LYS A 127 2.35 7.27 -4.70
C LYS A 127 0.84 7.50 -4.71
N SER A 128 0.20 7.54 -3.53
CA SER A 128 -1.24 7.82 -3.42
C SER A 128 -1.61 9.22 -3.91
N ALA A 129 -0.76 10.23 -3.66
CA ALA A 129 -1.01 11.58 -4.16
C ALA A 129 -1.01 11.63 -5.71
N ARG A 130 -0.11 10.87 -6.36
CA ARG A 130 -0.09 10.74 -7.81
C ARG A 130 -1.30 9.99 -8.35
N GLU A 131 -1.68 8.89 -7.69
CA GLU A 131 -2.87 8.10 -8.02
C GLU A 131 -4.14 8.93 -7.90
N GLU A 132 -4.31 9.69 -6.80
CA GLU A 132 -5.46 10.57 -6.60
C GLU A 132 -5.57 11.67 -7.68
N LYS A 133 -4.45 12.19 -8.18
CA LYS A 133 -4.46 13.15 -9.31
C LYS A 133 -5.02 12.51 -10.58
N ALA A 134 -4.59 11.28 -10.89
CA ALA A 134 -5.08 10.56 -12.07
C ALA A 134 -6.57 10.19 -11.92
N LEU A 135 -6.99 9.78 -10.71
CA LEU A 135 -8.39 9.48 -10.41
C LEU A 135 -9.30 10.71 -10.51
N LEU A 136 -8.82 11.90 -10.10
CA LEU A 136 -9.57 13.16 -10.25
C LEU A 136 -9.82 13.54 -11.72
N VAL A 137 -8.87 13.23 -12.60
CA VAL A 137 -9.02 13.47 -14.04
C VAL A 137 -9.98 12.47 -14.68
N ARG A 138 -9.91 11.20 -14.24
CA ARG A 138 -10.65 10.10 -14.85
C ARG A 138 -12.11 10.02 -14.40
N PHE A 139 -12.36 10.26 -13.11
CA PHE A 139 -13.68 10.05 -12.48
C PHE A 139 -14.24 11.35 -11.92
N PRO A 140 -15.33 11.91 -12.53
CA PRO A 140 -15.95 13.14 -12.03
C PRO A 140 -16.40 13.07 -10.56
N ASP A 141 -16.87 11.90 -10.12
CA ASP A 141 -17.36 11.67 -8.76
C ASP A 141 -16.27 11.52 -7.71
N TYR A 142 -14.98 11.40 -8.14
CA TYR A 142 -13.87 11.19 -7.20
C TYR A 142 -13.68 12.35 -6.23
N ALA A 143 -13.95 13.57 -6.66
CA ALA A 143 -13.84 14.76 -5.80
C ALA A 143 -14.83 14.70 -4.61
N ALA A 144 -16.06 14.25 -4.84
CA ALA A 144 -17.08 14.06 -3.80
C ALA A 144 -16.71 12.89 -2.86
N TYR A 145 -16.23 11.77 -3.43
CA TYR A 145 -15.73 10.63 -2.67
C TYR A 145 -14.56 11.02 -1.76
N ARG A 146 -13.58 11.77 -2.27
CA ARG A 146 -12.40 12.23 -1.53
C ARG A 146 -12.75 13.10 -0.32
N LYS A 147 -13.82 13.89 -0.38
CA LYS A 147 -14.29 14.72 0.75
C LYS A 147 -14.84 13.89 1.90
N ARG A 148 -15.43 12.71 1.62
CA ARG A 148 -16.07 11.83 2.60
C ARG A 148 -15.14 10.82 3.24
N THR A 149 -13.98 10.55 2.60
CA THR A 149 -13.07 9.48 3.02
C THR A 149 -11.70 10.03 3.35
N LYS A 150 -10.99 9.33 4.20
CA LYS A 150 -9.60 9.63 4.55
C LYS A 150 -8.63 8.83 3.67
N ARG A 151 -7.36 9.21 3.68
CA ARG A 151 -6.38 8.56 2.77
C ARG A 151 -5.97 7.18 3.26
N PHE A 152 -5.49 7.07 4.50
CA PHE A 152 -4.91 5.84 5.05
C PHE A 152 -5.60 5.35 6.33
N VAL A 153 -5.96 6.25 7.24
CA VAL A 153 -6.52 5.90 8.56
C VAL A 153 -7.91 6.50 8.68
N PRO A 154 -8.94 5.68 8.99
CA PRO A 154 -10.30 6.18 9.17
C PRO A 154 -10.35 7.31 10.20
N GLY A 155 -10.97 8.42 9.85
CA GLY A 155 -11.16 9.56 10.75
C GLY A 155 -9.92 10.46 10.96
N VAL A 156 -8.72 10.05 10.54
CA VAL A 156 -7.46 10.77 10.84
C VAL A 156 -6.84 11.38 9.58
N ILE A 157 -6.28 10.57 8.70
CA ILE A 157 -5.56 10.98 7.49
C ILE A 157 -5.92 10.11 6.29
#